data_a5d41786229081f9382cba732626ea24
#
_entry.id   a5d41786229081f9382cba732626ea24
#
_cell.length_a   1.000
_cell.length_b   1.000
_cell.length_c   1.000
_cell.angle_alpha   90.00
_cell.angle_beta   90.00
_cell.angle_gamma   90.00
#
_symmetry.space_group_name_H-M   'P 1'
#
loop_
_entity.id
_entity.type
_entity.pdbx_description
1 polymer ?
#
loop_
_entity_poly.entity_id
_entity_poly.type
_entity_poly.pdbx_seq_one_letter_code
_entity_poly.pdbx_strand_id
1 'polypeptide(L)'
;MDSSQLPAAPSLLASQLAAWFCAKRRDLPWRTNRSAYRVWLSEVMLQQTRVAVVCEYFLRFVARFPDVKDLAAASEDEVLSLWSGLGYYARGRNLHKAAQVVATNHDGVFPATSAALAALPGIGSYTAASVASLALGEQIAVLDVNVARVLARLCDDDTPIDTPAGKIHFAARAQALVDAHSSSATINEGLMELGALICTPRSPSCGGCPWSASCAGKGRAALLPVKARKKPRQQIRIACVVLRDPQGRVWLQKRASTGLFGGLWEPLGMIIQDDVDVESAWSTILRDACVSAPPFAAPIIVTRVLTHRELRFEIVTVQMSSAAATKTPATPTATADTRHWFCDRDLKKVGTSSAVRAVLAATQTLPLFQP
;
A
#
# COMPACT_ATOMS: atom_id res chain seq x y z
N MET A 1 33.04 0.58 20.95
CA MET A 1 31.83 0.08 21.63
C MET A 1 31.17 -0.91 20.68
N ASP A 2 30.83 -2.08 21.18
CA ASP A 2 30.16 -3.09 20.36
C ASP A 2 28.82 -2.51 19.87
N SER A 3 28.71 -2.27 18.56
CA SER A 3 27.55 -1.64 17.92
C SER A 3 26.26 -2.47 18.02
N SER A 4 26.35 -3.67 18.60
CA SER A 4 25.22 -4.58 18.78
C SER A 4 24.44 -4.38 20.09
N GLN A 5 24.99 -3.64 21.06
CA GLN A 5 24.42 -3.53 22.40
C GLN A 5 23.44 -2.36 22.56
N LEU A 6 22.41 -2.58 23.37
CA LEU A 6 21.50 -1.53 23.85
C LEU A 6 22.24 -0.66 24.89
N PRO A 7 21.92 0.64 25.02
CA PRO A 7 22.64 1.55 25.92
C PRO A 7 22.38 1.30 27.43
N ALA A 8 21.40 0.44 27.74
CA ALA A 8 21.09 -0.01 29.09
C ALA A 8 20.55 -1.43 29.06
N ALA A 9 20.41 -2.06 30.24
CA ALA A 9 19.88 -3.42 30.34
C ALA A 9 18.51 -3.55 29.63
N PRO A 10 18.33 -4.56 28.76
CA PRO A 10 17.08 -4.75 28.03
C PRO A 10 15.84 -4.81 28.94
N SER A 11 15.94 -5.42 30.12
CA SER A 11 14.85 -5.52 31.11
C SER A 11 14.44 -4.14 31.64
N LEU A 12 15.40 -3.26 31.91
CA LEU A 12 15.11 -1.89 32.35
C LEU A 12 14.38 -1.09 31.23
N LEU A 13 14.92 -1.16 30.00
CA LEU A 13 14.33 -0.46 28.86
C LEU A 13 12.94 -0.97 28.55
N ALA A 14 12.74 -2.30 28.58
CA ALA A 14 11.44 -2.94 28.35
C ALA A 14 10.41 -2.53 29.43
N SER A 15 10.80 -2.54 30.71
CA SER A 15 9.92 -2.13 31.80
C SER A 15 9.51 -0.65 31.72
N GLN A 16 10.47 0.25 31.40
CA GLN A 16 10.18 1.66 31.20
C GLN A 16 9.22 1.89 30.02
N LEU A 17 9.43 1.19 28.91
CA LEU A 17 8.56 1.26 27.73
C LEU A 17 7.16 0.77 28.04
N ALA A 18 7.05 -0.39 28.70
CA ALA A 18 5.76 -0.99 29.07
C ALA A 18 4.95 -0.07 29.99
N ALA A 19 5.58 0.50 31.03
CA ALA A 19 4.93 1.44 31.93
C ALA A 19 4.44 2.70 31.19
N TRP A 20 5.27 3.26 30.33
CA TRP A 20 4.91 4.42 29.51
C TRP A 20 3.75 4.07 28.54
N PHE A 21 3.83 2.94 27.85
CA PHE A 21 2.81 2.51 26.91
C PHE A 21 1.45 2.30 27.60
N CYS A 22 1.41 1.62 28.72
CA CYS A 22 0.18 1.43 29.50
C CYS A 22 -0.48 2.77 29.89
N ALA A 23 0.34 3.80 30.22
CA ALA A 23 -0.15 5.11 30.64
C ALA A 23 -0.53 6.04 29.48
N LYS A 24 0.05 5.87 28.28
CA LYS A 24 -0.03 6.86 27.17
C LYS A 24 -0.57 6.31 25.86
N ARG A 25 -0.85 5.02 25.75
CA ARG A 25 -1.38 4.39 24.52
C ARG A 25 -2.68 5.06 24.09
N ARG A 26 -2.81 5.25 22.77
CA ARG A 26 -4.06 5.71 22.16
C ARG A 26 -5.14 4.62 22.26
N ASP A 27 -6.38 5.05 22.39
CA ASP A 27 -7.53 4.16 22.23
C ASP A 27 -7.80 3.98 20.72
N LEU A 28 -7.55 2.77 20.23
CA LEU A 28 -7.69 2.43 18.81
C LEU A 28 -8.66 1.25 18.65
N PRO A 29 -9.58 1.28 17.66
CA PRO A 29 -10.65 0.27 17.53
C PRO A 29 -10.18 -1.18 17.46
N TRP A 30 -9.00 -1.43 16.91
CA TRP A 30 -8.41 -2.77 16.81
C TRP A 30 -7.72 -3.27 18.10
N ARG A 31 -7.60 -2.41 19.10
CA ARG A 31 -7.12 -2.78 20.45
C ARG A 31 -8.23 -3.29 21.34
N THR A 32 -9.49 -2.96 21.00
CA THR A 32 -10.68 -3.47 21.68
C THR A 32 -11.08 -4.82 21.08
N ASN A 33 -11.44 -5.80 21.92
CA ASN A 33 -11.80 -7.16 21.49
C ASN A 33 -10.76 -7.77 20.54
N ARG A 34 -9.52 -7.77 20.99
CA ARG A 34 -8.36 -8.20 20.20
C ARG A 34 -8.49 -9.66 19.74
N SER A 35 -8.34 -9.89 18.44
CA SER A 35 -8.26 -11.20 17.82
C SER A 35 -7.24 -11.18 16.67
N ALA A 36 -6.79 -12.36 16.23
CA ALA A 36 -5.88 -12.45 15.07
C ALA A 36 -6.49 -11.80 13.84
N TYR A 37 -7.78 -11.98 13.58
CA TYR A 37 -8.51 -11.34 12.50
C TYR A 37 -8.46 -9.80 12.58
N ARG A 38 -8.77 -9.22 13.73
CA ARG A 38 -8.82 -7.77 13.92
C ARG A 38 -7.44 -7.13 13.84
N VAL A 39 -6.43 -7.77 14.41
CA VAL A 39 -5.03 -7.32 14.29
C VAL A 39 -4.58 -7.39 12.84
N TRP A 40 -4.77 -8.53 12.16
CA TRP A 40 -4.41 -8.69 10.76
C TRP A 40 -5.07 -7.65 9.85
N LEU A 41 -6.39 -7.45 10.00
CA LEU A 41 -7.14 -6.47 9.24
C LEU A 41 -6.57 -5.05 9.42
N SER A 42 -6.34 -4.64 10.66
CA SER A 42 -5.77 -3.32 10.95
C SER A 42 -4.35 -3.15 10.38
N GLU A 43 -3.50 -4.16 10.52
CA GLU A 43 -2.13 -4.12 10.01
C GLU A 43 -2.08 -4.00 8.48
N VAL A 44 -2.96 -4.72 7.77
CA VAL A 44 -3.06 -4.59 6.31
C VAL A 44 -3.60 -3.21 5.91
N MET A 45 -4.58 -2.67 6.62
CA MET A 45 -5.12 -1.33 6.36
C MET A 45 -4.10 -0.22 6.65
N LEU A 46 -3.30 -0.36 7.71
CA LEU A 46 -2.28 0.61 8.12
C LEU A 46 -1.07 0.69 7.17
N GLN A 47 -0.87 -0.31 6.29
CA GLN A 47 0.18 -0.23 5.28
C GLN A 47 0.00 1.03 4.41
N GLN A 48 0.89 2.01 4.57
CA GLN A 48 0.89 3.28 3.82
C GLN A 48 -0.39 4.14 3.97
N THR A 49 -1.19 3.89 5.02
CA THR A 49 -2.41 4.64 5.31
C THR A 49 -2.34 5.22 6.73
N ARG A 50 -2.82 6.45 6.92
CA ARG A 50 -2.80 7.13 8.23
C ARG A 50 -3.80 6.50 9.19
N VAL A 51 -3.44 6.41 10.47
CA VAL A 51 -4.29 5.85 11.55
C VAL A 51 -5.70 6.45 11.56
N ALA A 52 -5.84 7.77 11.48
CA ALA A 52 -7.15 8.43 11.50
C ALA A 52 -8.08 7.96 10.37
N VAL A 53 -7.55 7.73 9.16
CA VAL A 53 -8.31 7.18 8.03
C VAL A 53 -8.68 5.73 8.29
N VAL A 54 -7.72 4.93 8.79
CA VAL A 54 -7.94 3.50 9.04
C VAL A 54 -9.02 3.26 10.09
N CYS A 55 -9.13 4.10 11.12
CA CYS A 55 -10.17 3.94 12.15
C CYS A 55 -11.58 3.82 11.56
N GLU A 56 -11.95 4.73 10.64
CA GLU A 56 -13.29 4.72 10.01
C GLU A 56 -13.48 3.49 9.12
N TYR A 57 -12.48 3.14 8.31
CA TYR A 57 -12.54 1.98 7.42
C TYR A 57 -12.62 0.68 8.21
N PHE A 58 -11.82 0.55 9.27
CA PHE A 58 -11.82 -0.61 10.12
C PHE A 58 -13.18 -0.87 10.77
N LEU A 59 -13.81 0.17 11.33
CA LEU A 59 -15.13 0.03 11.95
C LEU A 59 -16.20 -0.41 10.95
N ARG A 60 -16.24 0.20 9.75
CA ARG A 60 -17.16 -0.20 8.68
C ARG A 60 -16.92 -1.63 8.21
N PHE A 61 -15.65 -2.01 8.10
CA PHE A 61 -15.26 -3.32 7.60
C PHE A 61 -15.63 -4.43 8.59
N VAL A 62 -15.35 -4.22 9.88
CA VAL A 62 -15.70 -5.17 10.94
C VAL A 62 -17.21 -5.23 11.18
N ALA A 63 -17.95 -4.13 10.96
CA ALA A 63 -19.42 -4.15 11.03
C ALA A 63 -20.03 -5.04 9.93
N ARG A 64 -19.42 -5.07 8.72
CA ARG A 64 -19.91 -5.89 7.60
C ARG A 64 -19.34 -7.31 7.62
N PHE A 65 -18.09 -7.46 8.03
CA PHE A 65 -17.37 -8.73 8.11
C PHE A 65 -16.84 -8.90 9.54
N PRO A 66 -17.67 -9.35 10.48
CA PRO A 66 -17.29 -9.52 11.90
C PRO A 66 -16.14 -10.48 12.11
N ASP A 67 -16.00 -11.49 11.26
CA ASP A 67 -14.94 -12.48 11.30
C ASP A 67 -14.37 -12.83 9.93
N VAL A 68 -13.39 -13.73 9.90
CA VAL A 68 -12.70 -14.12 8.68
C VAL A 68 -13.56 -14.96 7.74
N LYS A 69 -14.56 -15.70 8.25
CA LYS A 69 -15.45 -16.52 7.42
C LYS A 69 -16.43 -15.63 6.66
N ASP A 70 -16.97 -14.60 7.31
CA ASP A 70 -17.80 -13.59 6.65
C ASP A 70 -17.06 -12.88 5.54
N LEU A 71 -15.80 -12.50 5.80
CA LEU A 71 -14.95 -11.89 4.78
C LEU A 71 -14.65 -12.86 3.62
N ALA A 72 -14.40 -14.13 3.91
CA ALA A 72 -14.11 -15.14 2.91
C ALA A 72 -15.32 -15.43 1.99
N ALA A 73 -16.53 -15.41 2.56
CA ALA A 73 -17.77 -15.68 1.84
C ALA A 73 -18.24 -14.50 0.96
N ALA A 74 -17.72 -13.30 1.17
CA ALA A 74 -18.06 -12.13 0.38
C ALA A 74 -17.55 -12.23 -1.05
N SER A 75 -18.13 -11.47 -1.99
CA SER A 75 -17.56 -11.30 -3.32
C SER A 75 -16.34 -10.36 -3.28
N GLU A 76 -15.38 -10.55 -4.20
CA GLU A 76 -14.23 -9.63 -4.32
C GLU A 76 -14.71 -8.19 -4.56
N ASP A 77 -15.76 -7.99 -5.34
CA ASP A 77 -16.31 -6.67 -5.65
C ASP A 77 -16.87 -5.99 -4.39
N GLU A 78 -17.53 -6.71 -3.49
CA GLU A 78 -18.03 -6.19 -2.23
C GLU A 78 -16.87 -5.76 -1.31
N VAL A 79 -15.86 -6.60 -1.18
CA VAL A 79 -14.65 -6.30 -0.41
C VAL A 79 -13.94 -5.04 -0.95
N LEU A 80 -13.75 -4.96 -2.27
CA LEU A 80 -13.09 -3.83 -2.91
C LEU A 80 -13.93 -2.55 -2.87
N SER A 81 -15.25 -2.65 -2.86
CA SER A 81 -16.15 -1.52 -2.67
C SER A 81 -15.95 -0.89 -1.29
N LEU A 82 -15.92 -1.68 -0.22
CA LEU A 82 -15.63 -1.22 1.14
C LEU A 82 -14.18 -0.71 1.31
N TRP A 83 -13.24 -1.22 0.49
CA TRP A 83 -11.83 -0.81 0.45
C TRP A 83 -11.62 0.50 -0.33
N SER A 84 -12.63 0.94 -1.09
CA SER A 84 -12.52 2.10 -1.99
C SER A 84 -12.14 3.36 -1.21
N GLY A 85 -11.05 4.02 -1.65
CA GLY A 85 -10.48 5.20 -1.00
C GLY A 85 -9.24 4.92 -0.14
N LEU A 86 -9.01 3.68 0.35
CA LEU A 86 -7.76 3.31 1.04
C LEU A 86 -6.54 3.24 0.11
N GLY A 87 -6.77 3.06 -1.20
CA GLY A 87 -5.71 2.86 -2.18
C GLY A 87 -5.04 1.48 -2.10
N TYR A 88 -4.07 1.24 -3.00
CA TYR A 88 -3.33 -0.03 -3.04
C TYR A 88 -4.24 -1.26 -3.02
N TYR A 89 -5.18 -1.35 -3.95
CA TYR A 89 -6.22 -2.37 -4.03
C TYR A 89 -5.72 -3.82 -4.01
N ALA A 90 -4.45 -4.04 -4.38
CA ALA A 90 -3.82 -5.35 -4.24
C ALA A 90 -3.83 -5.85 -2.78
N ARG A 91 -3.78 -4.94 -1.78
CA ARG A 91 -3.91 -5.30 -0.37
C ARG A 91 -5.30 -5.87 -0.07
N GLY A 92 -6.36 -5.22 -0.54
CA GLY A 92 -7.75 -5.68 -0.38
C GLY A 92 -7.99 -7.03 -1.03
N ARG A 93 -7.47 -7.23 -2.26
CA ARG A 93 -7.54 -8.54 -2.93
C ARG A 93 -6.79 -9.64 -2.20
N ASN A 94 -5.56 -9.35 -1.76
CA ASN A 94 -4.77 -10.32 -1.01
C ASN A 94 -5.40 -10.61 0.36
N LEU A 95 -5.98 -9.61 1.01
CA LEU A 95 -6.76 -9.77 2.25
C LEU A 95 -7.91 -10.76 2.01
N HIS A 96 -8.70 -10.58 0.96
CA HIS A 96 -9.81 -11.48 0.61
C HIS A 96 -9.31 -12.90 0.31
N LYS A 97 -8.27 -13.05 -0.52
CA LYS A 97 -7.66 -14.36 -0.81
C LYS A 97 -7.13 -15.06 0.44
N ALA A 98 -6.48 -14.31 1.33
CA ALA A 98 -5.98 -14.88 2.59
C ALA A 98 -7.15 -15.30 3.50
N ALA A 99 -8.24 -14.52 3.56
CA ALA A 99 -9.46 -14.92 4.29
C ALA A 99 -10.02 -16.23 3.77
N GLN A 100 -10.10 -16.41 2.43
CA GLN A 100 -10.55 -17.66 1.81
C GLN A 100 -9.66 -18.84 2.22
N VAL A 101 -8.33 -18.67 2.18
CA VAL A 101 -7.39 -19.73 2.62
C VAL A 101 -7.58 -20.07 4.10
N VAL A 102 -7.71 -19.05 4.97
CA VAL A 102 -7.94 -19.28 6.40
C VAL A 102 -9.27 -19.99 6.64
N ALA A 103 -10.33 -19.61 5.94
CA ALA A 103 -11.65 -20.25 6.06
C ALA A 103 -11.66 -21.71 5.57
N THR A 104 -11.00 -22.00 4.43
CA THR A 104 -11.05 -23.33 3.79
C THR A 104 -10.02 -24.30 4.33
N ASN A 105 -8.79 -23.83 4.63
CA ASN A 105 -7.67 -24.70 4.99
C ASN A 105 -7.40 -24.74 6.50
N HIS A 106 -8.00 -23.82 7.26
CA HIS A 106 -7.76 -23.65 8.70
C HIS A 106 -9.07 -23.47 9.50
N ASP A 107 -10.22 -23.83 8.94
CA ASP A 107 -11.55 -23.72 9.60
C ASP A 107 -11.88 -22.33 10.16
N GLY A 108 -11.27 -21.27 9.61
CA GLY A 108 -11.43 -19.91 10.10
C GLY A 108 -10.54 -19.56 11.29
N VAL A 109 -9.61 -20.44 11.68
CA VAL A 109 -8.62 -20.20 12.74
C VAL A 109 -7.28 -19.80 12.10
N PHE A 110 -6.73 -18.66 12.52
CA PHE A 110 -5.42 -18.23 12.03
C PHE A 110 -4.31 -19.17 12.52
N PRO A 111 -3.32 -19.48 11.66
CA PRO A 111 -2.12 -20.22 12.09
C PRO A 111 -1.44 -19.56 13.27
N ALA A 112 -0.96 -20.35 14.21
CA ALA A 112 -0.47 -19.87 15.50
C ALA A 112 0.91 -19.22 15.48
N THR A 113 1.70 -19.44 14.40
CA THR A 113 3.10 -18.96 14.33
C THR A 113 3.29 -17.96 13.19
N SER A 114 4.24 -17.05 13.36
CA SER A 114 4.64 -16.08 12.34
C SER A 114 5.11 -16.76 11.05
N ALA A 115 5.81 -17.89 11.15
CA ALA A 115 6.23 -18.66 9.99
C ALA A 115 5.04 -19.20 9.17
N ALA A 116 4.03 -19.76 9.84
CA ALA A 116 2.83 -20.27 9.17
C ALA A 116 1.93 -19.14 8.64
N LEU A 117 1.84 -18.01 9.35
CA LEU A 117 1.12 -16.81 8.89
C LEU A 117 1.76 -16.22 7.63
N ALA A 118 3.09 -16.25 7.51
CA ALA A 118 3.80 -15.72 6.34
C ALA A 118 3.55 -16.52 5.05
N ALA A 119 3.02 -17.75 5.16
CA ALA A 119 2.62 -18.56 4.00
C ALA A 119 1.27 -18.12 3.40
N LEU A 120 0.48 -17.31 4.10
CA LEU A 120 -0.82 -16.83 3.63
C LEU A 120 -0.65 -15.74 2.55
N PRO A 121 -1.57 -15.65 1.57
CA PRO A 121 -1.51 -14.66 0.48
C PRO A 121 -1.37 -13.22 1.00
N GLY A 122 -0.32 -12.51 0.55
CA GLY A 122 -0.12 -11.11 0.88
C GLY A 122 0.29 -10.80 2.33
N ILE A 123 0.58 -11.82 3.15
CA ILE A 123 1.13 -11.66 4.49
C ILE A 123 2.66 -11.75 4.40
N GLY A 124 3.31 -10.61 4.55
CA GLY A 124 4.77 -10.54 4.65
C GLY A 124 5.27 -10.76 6.09
N SER A 125 6.60 -10.87 6.25
CA SER A 125 7.24 -11.10 7.55
C SER A 125 6.81 -10.11 8.65
N TYR A 126 6.64 -8.83 8.30
CA TYR A 126 6.15 -7.80 9.23
C TYR A 126 4.74 -8.11 9.73
N THR A 127 3.78 -8.31 8.81
CA THR A 127 2.38 -8.57 9.18
C THR A 127 2.25 -9.90 9.93
N ALA A 128 3.00 -10.92 9.53
CA ALA A 128 3.05 -12.20 10.22
C ALA A 128 3.53 -12.05 11.67
N ALA A 129 4.64 -11.35 11.89
CA ALA A 129 5.16 -11.08 13.23
C ALA A 129 4.18 -10.24 14.07
N SER A 130 3.53 -9.22 13.45
CA SER A 130 2.52 -8.40 14.15
C SER A 130 1.35 -9.25 14.63
N VAL A 131 0.75 -10.08 13.77
CA VAL A 131 -0.38 -10.94 14.16
C VAL A 131 0.04 -11.94 15.22
N ALA A 132 1.16 -12.63 15.02
CA ALA A 132 1.68 -13.64 15.93
C ALA A 132 1.98 -13.06 17.32
N SER A 133 2.66 -11.92 17.36
CA SER A 133 3.01 -11.25 18.62
C SER A 133 1.81 -10.61 19.31
N LEU A 134 1.02 -9.81 18.56
CA LEU A 134 -0.03 -8.98 19.17
C LEU A 134 -1.28 -9.75 19.55
N ALA A 135 -1.60 -10.85 18.83
CA ALA A 135 -2.85 -11.59 19.04
C ALA A 135 -2.65 -13.03 19.51
N LEU A 136 -1.51 -13.65 19.20
CA LEU A 136 -1.28 -15.08 19.44
C LEU A 136 -0.19 -15.34 20.51
N GLY A 137 0.47 -14.27 21.00
CA GLY A 137 1.42 -14.35 22.11
C GLY A 137 2.80 -14.90 21.74
N GLU A 138 3.13 -15.02 20.46
CA GLU A 138 4.49 -15.40 20.03
C GLU A 138 5.50 -14.35 20.48
N GLN A 139 6.60 -14.79 21.09
CA GLN A 139 7.69 -13.92 21.56
C GLN A 139 8.58 -13.52 20.36
N ILE A 140 8.03 -12.73 19.46
CA ILE A 140 8.70 -12.25 18.25
C ILE A 140 8.63 -10.74 18.15
N ALA A 141 9.73 -10.11 17.75
CA ALA A 141 9.79 -8.67 17.53
C ALA A 141 9.16 -8.26 16.21
N VAL A 142 8.53 -7.09 16.23
CA VAL A 142 7.96 -6.44 15.04
C VAL A 142 8.84 -5.25 14.68
N LEU A 143 9.38 -5.22 13.46
CA LEU A 143 10.24 -4.16 12.99
C LEU A 143 9.60 -3.41 11.81
N ASP A 144 9.14 -2.20 12.05
CA ASP A 144 8.77 -1.23 11.03
C ASP A 144 9.77 -0.06 10.97
N VAL A 145 9.53 0.89 10.07
CA VAL A 145 10.39 2.09 9.94
C VAL A 145 10.37 2.96 11.20
N ASN A 146 9.29 2.95 11.98
CA ASN A 146 9.19 3.71 13.22
C ASN A 146 10.01 3.06 14.31
N VAL A 147 9.88 1.74 14.47
CA VAL A 147 10.67 0.96 15.43
C VAL A 147 12.16 1.05 15.10
N ALA A 148 12.54 0.87 13.83
CA ALA A 148 13.93 1.03 13.40
C ALA A 148 14.49 2.43 13.71
N ARG A 149 13.70 3.49 13.50
CA ARG A 149 14.09 4.87 13.87
C ARG A 149 14.30 5.04 15.36
N VAL A 150 13.39 4.50 16.16
CA VAL A 150 13.48 4.55 17.64
C VAL A 150 14.77 3.89 18.10
N LEU A 151 15.05 2.68 17.62
CA LEU A 151 16.25 1.93 18.00
C LEU A 151 17.54 2.56 17.48
N ALA A 152 17.56 3.08 16.25
CA ALA A 152 18.71 3.79 15.71
C ALA A 152 19.07 5.00 16.60
N ARG A 153 18.06 5.77 17.04
CA ARG A 153 18.26 6.90 17.94
C ARG A 153 18.61 6.49 19.36
N LEU A 154 17.97 5.44 19.88
CA LEU A 154 18.29 4.92 21.22
C LEU A 154 19.76 4.57 21.35
N CYS A 155 20.33 3.92 20.32
CA CYS A 155 21.68 3.39 20.31
C CYS A 155 22.72 4.31 19.65
N ASP A 156 22.33 5.48 19.14
CA ASP A 156 23.17 6.38 18.31
C ASP A 156 23.82 5.65 17.12
N ASP A 157 23.01 4.90 16.36
CA ASP A 157 23.47 3.96 15.36
C ASP A 157 23.21 4.46 13.93
N ASP A 158 24.29 4.59 13.15
CA ASP A 158 24.29 5.07 11.78
C ASP A 158 24.02 3.95 10.73
N THR A 159 23.80 2.71 11.16
CA THR A 159 23.44 1.60 10.23
C THR A 159 22.20 1.96 9.42
N PRO A 160 22.24 1.91 8.07
CA PRO A 160 21.08 2.24 7.27
C PRO A 160 19.90 1.28 7.52
N ILE A 161 18.77 1.82 8.00
CA ILE A 161 17.61 1.02 8.46
C ILE A 161 16.86 0.29 7.35
N ASP A 162 17.04 0.68 6.09
CA ASP A 162 16.32 0.17 4.93
C ASP A 162 17.11 -0.85 4.10
N THR A 163 18.33 -1.21 4.52
CA THR A 163 19.12 -2.31 3.95
C THR A 163 18.74 -3.66 4.57
N PRO A 164 18.96 -4.79 3.86
CA PRO A 164 18.78 -6.12 4.45
C PRO A 164 19.57 -6.32 5.75
N ALA A 165 20.83 -5.91 5.76
CA ALA A 165 21.69 -5.99 6.96
C ALA A 165 21.16 -5.11 8.11
N GLY A 166 20.74 -3.87 7.82
CA GLY A 166 20.16 -2.98 8.80
C GLY A 166 18.86 -3.52 9.40
N LYS A 167 18.02 -4.16 8.58
CA LYS A 167 16.78 -4.79 9.08
C LYS A 167 17.09 -5.93 10.05
N ILE A 168 18.05 -6.80 9.73
CA ILE A 168 18.46 -7.88 10.62
C ILE A 168 19.02 -7.31 11.92
N HIS A 169 19.88 -6.30 11.82
CA HIS A 169 20.53 -5.64 12.95
C HIS A 169 19.51 -5.01 13.93
N PHE A 170 18.58 -4.22 13.43
CA PHE A 170 17.56 -3.59 14.29
C PHE A 170 16.50 -4.58 14.76
N ALA A 171 16.22 -5.64 14.00
CA ALA A 171 15.33 -6.71 14.45
C ALA A 171 15.91 -7.45 15.66
N ALA A 172 17.23 -7.73 15.68
CA ALA A 172 17.89 -8.34 16.83
C ALA A 172 17.77 -7.47 18.11
N ARG A 173 17.91 -6.14 17.99
CA ARG A 173 17.73 -5.22 19.12
C ARG A 173 16.27 -5.16 19.60
N ALA A 174 15.31 -5.14 18.67
CA ALA A 174 13.91 -5.22 19.02
C ALA A 174 13.61 -6.55 19.75
N GLN A 175 14.17 -7.65 19.26
CA GLN A 175 14.01 -8.97 19.86
C GLN A 175 14.54 -9.02 21.30
N ALA A 176 15.72 -8.43 21.55
CA ALA A 176 16.27 -8.36 22.90
C ALA A 176 15.34 -7.63 23.90
N LEU A 177 14.59 -6.63 23.45
CA LEU A 177 13.59 -5.97 24.30
C LEU A 177 12.34 -6.85 24.50
N VAL A 178 11.91 -7.55 23.47
CA VAL A 178 10.79 -8.50 23.56
C VAL A 178 11.11 -9.65 24.51
N ASP A 179 12.29 -10.25 24.36
CA ASP A 179 12.76 -11.36 25.21
C ASP A 179 12.90 -10.97 26.70
N ALA A 180 13.10 -9.68 26.96
CA ALA A 180 13.26 -9.15 28.32
C ALA A 180 11.92 -8.84 29.01
N HIS A 181 10.76 -9.14 28.39
CA HIS A 181 9.45 -8.84 28.93
C HIS A 181 8.45 -9.98 28.66
N SER A 182 7.55 -10.26 29.59
CA SER A 182 6.58 -11.35 29.49
C SER A 182 5.51 -11.17 28.40
N SER A 183 5.31 -9.94 27.91
CA SER A 183 4.32 -9.61 26.86
C SER A 183 5.00 -9.00 25.66
N SER A 184 5.17 -9.80 24.62
CA SER A 184 5.65 -9.32 23.30
C SER A 184 4.74 -8.23 22.72
N ALA A 185 3.44 -8.38 22.88
CA ALA A 185 2.45 -7.41 22.41
C ALA A 185 2.69 -6.02 23.02
N THR A 186 2.91 -5.94 24.34
CA THR A 186 3.16 -4.68 25.04
C THR A 186 4.41 -3.97 24.53
N ILE A 187 5.49 -4.71 24.33
CA ILE A 187 6.76 -4.14 23.84
C ILE A 187 6.65 -3.70 22.39
N ASN A 188 6.10 -4.54 21.52
CA ASN A 188 5.96 -4.20 20.10
C ASN A 188 5.04 -2.99 19.88
N GLU A 189 3.86 -2.99 20.50
CA GLU A 189 2.96 -1.82 20.43
C GLU A 189 3.59 -0.58 21.07
N GLY A 190 4.31 -0.75 22.18
CA GLY A 190 5.03 0.34 22.85
C GLY A 190 6.09 0.98 21.94
N LEU A 191 6.88 0.19 21.22
CA LEU A 191 7.86 0.67 20.25
C LEU A 191 7.20 1.44 19.11
N MET A 192 6.14 0.90 18.54
CA MET A 192 5.39 1.56 17.47
C MET A 192 4.77 2.88 17.94
N GLU A 193 4.15 2.89 19.13
CA GLU A 193 3.51 4.05 19.72
C GLU A 193 4.53 5.13 20.09
N LEU A 194 5.68 4.74 20.66
CA LEU A 194 6.79 5.65 20.97
C LEU A 194 7.30 6.32 19.69
N GLY A 195 7.45 5.56 18.61
CA GLY A 195 7.81 6.10 17.29
C GLY A 195 6.76 7.02 16.70
N ALA A 196 5.48 6.73 16.92
CA ALA A 196 4.38 7.53 16.39
C ALA A 196 4.15 8.85 17.14
N LEU A 197 4.29 8.86 18.48
CA LEU A 197 3.90 9.98 19.33
C LEU A 197 5.07 10.83 19.83
N ILE A 198 6.18 10.21 20.17
CA ILE A 198 7.31 10.86 20.85
C ILE A 198 8.54 10.96 19.95
N CYS A 199 9.05 9.83 19.49
CA CYS A 199 10.25 9.77 18.67
C CYS A 199 9.94 10.00 17.19
N THR A 200 9.23 11.10 16.88
CA THR A 200 8.77 11.43 15.53
C THR A 200 9.92 11.72 14.56
N PRO A 201 9.71 11.63 13.22
CA PRO A 201 10.80 11.81 12.25
C PRO A 201 11.50 13.17 12.31
N ARG A 202 10.74 14.28 12.41
CA ARG A 202 11.27 15.64 12.29
C ARG A 202 11.46 16.35 13.61
N SER A 203 10.54 16.17 14.56
CA SER A 203 10.49 16.91 15.82
C SER A 203 10.23 15.95 16.97
N PRO A 204 11.22 15.16 17.41
CA PRO A 204 11.03 14.25 18.52
C PRO A 204 10.88 15.00 19.85
N SER A 205 9.89 14.58 20.66
CA SER A 205 9.61 15.15 21.99
C SER A 205 10.39 14.40 23.06
N CYS A 206 11.73 14.54 23.05
CA CYS A 206 12.63 13.77 23.92
C CYS A 206 12.38 13.97 25.42
N GLY A 207 11.83 15.11 25.85
CA GLY A 207 11.48 15.36 27.26
C GLY A 207 10.40 14.44 27.81
N GLY A 208 9.48 13.95 26.95
CA GLY A 208 8.42 12.99 27.31
C GLY A 208 8.77 11.53 27.02
N CYS A 209 10.00 11.25 26.57
CA CYS A 209 10.43 9.89 26.20
C CYS A 209 10.79 9.08 27.45
N PRO A 210 10.28 7.84 27.59
CA PRO A 210 10.64 6.98 28.75
C PRO A 210 12.12 6.64 28.78
N TRP A 211 12.81 6.75 27.66
CA TRP A 211 14.24 6.46 27.49
C TRP A 211 15.13 7.73 27.41
N SER A 212 14.60 8.90 27.78
CA SER A 212 15.31 10.16 27.62
C SER A 212 16.69 10.19 28.32
N ALA A 213 16.82 9.50 29.46
CA ALA A 213 18.06 9.41 30.21
C ALA A 213 19.07 8.42 29.60
N SER A 214 18.60 7.36 28.96
CA SER A 214 19.43 6.29 28.38
C SER A 214 19.69 6.46 26.88
N CYS A 215 19.04 7.41 26.21
CA CYS A 215 19.12 7.55 24.76
C CYS A 215 20.45 8.17 24.33
N ALA A 216 21.33 7.36 23.72
CA ALA A 216 22.64 7.81 23.25
C ALA A 216 22.55 8.81 22.08
N GLY A 217 21.58 8.64 21.17
CA GLY A 217 21.40 9.49 19.98
C GLY A 217 20.52 10.73 20.21
N LYS A 218 20.21 11.11 21.46
CA LYS A 218 19.36 12.27 21.76
C LYS A 218 19.84 13.56 21.11
N GLY A 219 21.15 13.83 21.14
CA GLY A 219 21.77 15.01 20.50
C GLY A 219 21.83 14.93 18.98
N ARG A 220 21.71 13.74 18.39
CA ARG A 220 21.80 13.47 16.95
C ARG A 220 20.47 13.04 16.32
N ALA A 221 19.36 13.20 17.02
CA ALA A 221 18.05 12.72 16.58
C ALA A 221 17.62 13.26 15.20
N ALA A 222 18.09 14.44 14.80
CA ALA A 222 17.82 15.02 13.48
C ALA A 222 18.57 14.29 12.34
N LEU A 223 19.70 13.66 12.62
CA LEU A 223 20.53 12.93 11.66
C LEU A 223 20.12 11.45 11.54
N LEU A 224 19.42 10.93 12.55
CA LEU A 224 19.01 9.53 12.64
C LEU A 224 17.50 9.34 12.36
N PRO A 225 17.11 8.25 11.72
CA PRO A 225 17.95 7.14 11.26
C PRO A 225 18.62 7.45 9.92
N VAL A 226 19.75 6.82 9.67
CA VAL A 226 20.39 6.82 8.35
C VAL A 226 19.58 5.92 7.40
N LYS A 227 19.51 6.32 6.14
CA LYS A 227 18.91 5.53 5.05
C LYS A 227 19.91 5.36 3.92
N ALA A 228 19.84 4.21 3.25
CA ALA A 228 20.64 3.99 2.07
C ALA A 228 20.32 5.02 0.98
N ARG A 229 21.33 5.36 0.19
CA ARG A 229 21.14 6.26 -0.96
C ARG A 229 20.13 5.65 -1.92
N LYS A 230 19.05 6.37 -2.18
CA LYS A 230 18.02 5.91 -3.12
C LYS A 230 18.59 5.83 -4.53
N LYS A 231 18.32 4.74 -5.22
CA LYS A 231 18.58 4.65 -6.66
C LYS A 231 17.69 5.68 -7.39
N PRO A 232 18.15 6.24 -8.51
CA PRO A 232 17.31 7.06 -9.37
C PRO A 232 16.02 6.32 -9.75
N ARG A 233 14.91 7.05 -9.86
CA ARG A 233 13.65 6.45 -10.31
C ARG A 233 13.78 6.05 -11.77
N GLN A 234 13.25 4.89 -12.11
CA GLN A 234 13.12 4.48 -13.51
C GLN A 234 12.06 5.36 -14.17
N GLN A 235 12.43 6.06 -15.22
CA GLN A 235 11.48 6.78 -16.08
C GLN A 235 10.80 5.78 -17.02
N ILE A 236 9.48 5.89 -17.15
CA ILE A 236 8.67 5.05 -18.03
C ILE A 236 7.78 5.97 -18.85
N ARG A 237 7.99 5.98 -20.17
CA ARG A 237 7.12 6.66 -21.13
C ARG A 237 5.97 5.73 -21.52
N ILE A 238 4.76 6.30 -21.58
CA ILE A 238 3.54 5.57 -21.89
C ILE A 238 2.78 6.35 -22.95
N ALA A 239 2.70 5.82 -24.16
CA ALA A 239 1.77 6.30 -25.16
C ALA A 239 0.35 5.90 -24.71
N CYS A 240 -0.57 6.86 -24.65
CA CYS A 240 -1.91 6.67 -24.11
C CYS A 240 -2.96 7.26 -25.05
N VAL A 241 -3.99 6.48 -25.36
CA VAL A 241 -5.12 6.92 -26.19
C VAL A 241 -6.39 6.89 -25.36
N VAL A 242 -7.04 8.04 -25.21
CA VAL A 242 -8.33 8.18 -24.55
C VAL A 242 -9.41 8.25 -25.62
N LEU A 243 -10.19 7.17 -25.77
CA LEU A 243 -11.35 7.16 -26.66
C LEU A 243 -12.58 7.70 -25.93
N ARG A 244 -13.28 8.63 -26.57
CA ARG A 244 -14.57 9.16 -26.08
C ARG A 244 -15.66 8.97 -27.11
N ASP A 245 -16.84 8.61 -26.69
CA ASP A 245 -18.00 8.57 -27.54
C ASP A 245 -18.76 9.92 -27.52
N PRO A 246 -19.78 10.11 -28.37
CA PRO A 246 -20.58 11.33 -28.41
C PRO A 246 -21.33 11.65 -27.10
N GLN A 247 -21.52 10.67 -26.23
CA GLN A 247 -22.14 10.81 -24.92
C GLN A 247 -21.10 11.14 -23.83
N GLY A 248 -19.84 11.31 -24.20
CA GLY A 248 -18.74 11.62 -23.28
C GLY A 248 -18.24 10.42 -22.47
N ARG A 249 -18.73 9.18 -22.73
CA ARG A 249 -18.20 7.99 -22.07
C ARG A 249 -16.78 7.71 -22.54
N VAL A 250 -15.98 7.10 -21.67
CA VAL A 250 -14.59 6.71 -21.97
C VAL A 250 -14.48 5.21 -22.17
N TRP A 251 -13.69 4.79 -23.12
CA TRP A 251 -13.36 3.37 -23.37
C TRP A 251 -12.15 3.00 -22.53
N LEU A 252 -12.34 2.03 -21.62
CA LEU A 252 -11.27 1.50 -20.79
C LEU A 252 -11.09 0.02 -21.00
N GLN A 253 -9.86 -0.43 -20.75
CA GLN A 253 -9.51 -1.85 -20.68
C GLN A 253 -9.09 -2.22 -19.27
N LYS A 254 -9.40 -3.46 -18.86
CA LYS A 254 -8.93 -4.02 -17.58
C LYS A 254 -7.54 -4.60 -17.77
N ARG A 255 -6.59 -4.17 -16.95
CA ARG A 255 -5.23 -4.74 -16.97
C ARG A 255 -5.22 -6.20 -16.51
N ALA A 256 -4.24 -6.97 -16.99
CA ALA A 256 -3.94 -8.27 -16.41
C ALA A 256 -3.79 -8.16 -14.89
N SER A 257 -4.12 -9.20 -14.15
CA SER A 257 -4.07 -9.20 -12.67
C SER A 257 -2.67 -8.99 -12.09
N THR A 258 -1.62 -9.17 -12.89
CA THR A 258 -0.20 -9.03 -12.52
C THR A 258 0.40 -7.71 -13.00
N GLY A 259 1.55 -7.32 -12.42
CA GLY A 259 2.27 -6.13 -12.83
C GLY A 259 1.76 -4.82 -12.22
N LEU A 260 2.28 -3.69 -12.74
CA LEU A 260 1.92 -2.36 -12.28
C LEU A 260 0.44 -2.07 -12.54
N PHE A 261 -0.32 -1.70 -11.49
CA PHE A 261 -1.77 -1.44 -11.55
C PHE A 261 -2.61 -2.64 -11.99
N GLY A 262 -2.11 -3.88 -11.81
CA GLY A 262 -2.81 -5.10 -12.22
C GLY A 262 -4.27 -5.16 -11.75
N GLY A 263 -5.16 -5.60 -12.63
CA GLY A 263 -6.60 -5.72 -12.39
C GLY A 263 -7.38 -4.40 -12.36
N LEU A 264 -6.73 -3.24 -12.54
CA LEU A 264 -7.41 -1.95 -12.61
C LEU A 264 -7.78 -1.60 -14.06
N TRP A 265 -8.77 -0.71 -14.18
CA TRP A 265 -9.21 -0.18 -15.47
C TRP A 265 -8.35 1.02 -15.87
N GLU A 266 -7.99 1.08 -17.17
CA GLU A 266 -7.18 2.15 -17.74
C GLU A 266 -7.55 2.44 -19.20
N PRO A 267 -7.23 3.65 -19.72
CA PRO A 267 -7.27 3.92 -21.16
C PRO A 267 -6.34 2.98 -21.93
N LEU A 268 -6.53 2.90 -23.23
CA LEU A 268 -5.62 2.16 -24.09
C LEU A 268 -4.22 2.77 -24.00
N GLY A 269 -3.19 1.93 -23.85
CA GLY A 269 -1.83 2.43 -23.74
C GLY A 269 -0.78 1.34 -23.85
N MET A 270 0.43 1.77 -24.19
CA MET A 270 1.61 0.90 -24.24
C MET A 270 2.84 1.65 -23.71
N ILE A 271 3.74 0.90 -23.09
CA ILE A 271 5.07 1.43 -22.71
C ILE A 271 5.89 1.57 -23.98
N ILE A 272 6.55 2.72 -24.14
CA ILE A 272 7.43 3.02 -25.28
C ILE A 272 8.85 3.31 -24.79
N GLN A 273 9.83 2.98 -25.63
CA GLN A 273 11.23 3.33 -25.43
C GLN A 273 11.45 4.82 -25.71
N ASP A 274 12.60 5.36 -25.29
CA ASP A 274 12.90 6.79 -25.42
C ASP A 274 13.05 7.25 -26.89
N ASP A 275 13.48 6.36 -27.77
CA ASP A 275 13.68 6.57 -29.22
C ASP A 275 12.40 6.36 -30.05
N VAL A 276 11.32 5.85 -29.45
CA VAL A 276 10.06 5.61 -30.18
C VAL A 276 9.25 6.90 -30.28
N ASP A 277 8.85 7.20 -31.54
CA ASP A 277 7.90 8.28 -31.81
C ASP A 277 6.51 7.94 -31.26
N VAL A 278 5.93 8.87 -30.50
CA VAL A 278 4.67 8.65 -29.81
C VAL A 278 3.47 8.53 -30.77
N GLU A 279 3.48 9.23 -31.90
CA GLU A 279 2.40 9.17 -32.90
C GLU A 279 2.33 7.79 -33.57
N SER A 280 3.49 7.19 -33.84
CA SER A 280 3.59 5.80 -34.31
C SER A 280 3.01 4.81 -33.30
N ALA A 281 3.26 5.04 -32.01
CA ALA A 281 2.70 4.22 -30.94
C ALA A 281 1.18 4.39 -30.84
N TRP A 282 0.64 5.60 -30.91
CA TRP A 282 -0.82 5.83 -30.93
C TRP A 282 -1.48 5.19 -32.14
N SER A 283 -0.87 5.28 -33.33
CA SER A 283 -1.36 4.61 -34.54
C SER A 283 -1.45 3.11 -34.37
N THR A 284 -0.48 2.51 -33.70
CA THR A 284 -0.49 1.08 -33.37
C THR A 284 -1.60 0.73 -32.38
N ILE A 285 -1.76 1.50 -31.30
CA ILE A 285 -2.83 1.31 -30.30
C ILE A 285 -4.21 1.39 -30.96
N LEU A 286 -4.42 2.38 -31.83
CA LEU A 286 -5.70 2.56 -32.53
C LEU A 286 -5.99 1.41 -33.52
N ARG A 287 -4.98 0.99 -34.29
CA ARG A 287 -5.09 -0.15 -35.20
C ARG A 287 -5.49 -1.44 -34.45
N ASP A 288 -4.85 -1.72 -33.30
CA ASP A 288 -5.15 -2.88 -32.45
C ASP A 288 -6.55 -2.79 -31.81
N ALA A 289 -7.07 -1.58 -31.68
CA ALA A 289 -8.44 -1.34 -31.26
C ALA A 289 -9.46 -1.28 -32.41
N CYS A 290 -9.02 -1.51 -33.67
CA CYS A 290 -9.83 -1.38 -34.90
C CYS A 290 -10.47 0.02 -35.06
N VAL A 291 -9.74 1.07 -34.66
CA VAL A 291 -10.14 2.47 -34.76
C VAL A 291 -9.26 3.18 -35.76
N SER A 292 -9.86 3.90 -36.71
CA SER A 292 -9.10 4.71 -37.67
C SER A 292 -8.39 5.85 -36.94
N ALA A 293 -7.09 6.03 -37.24
CA ALA A 293 -6.31 7.08 -36.64
C ALA A 293 -6.66 8.44 -37.31
N PRO A 294 -7.13 9.44 -36.53
CA PRO A 294 -7.25 10.81 -37.05
C PRO A 294 -5.88 11.49 -37.10
N PRO A 295 -5.75 12.66 -37.71
CA PRO A 295 -4.58 13.52 -37.51
C PRO A 295 -4.42 13.78 -36.00
N PHE A 296 -3.19 13.60 -35.47
CA PHE A 296 -2.94 13.77 -34.05
C PHE A 296 -2.69 15.24 -33.70
N ALA A 297 -3.24 15.68 -32.58
CA ALA A 297 -2.88 16.93 -31.95
C ALA A 297 -1.61 16.73 -31.10
N ALA A 298 -1.00 17.84 -30.66
CA ALA A 298 0.11 17.79 -29.73
C ALA A 298 -0.24 16.98 -28.45
N PRO A 299 0.68 16.17 -27.93
CA PRO A 299 0.42 15.31 -26.77
C PRO A 299 0.09 16.11 -25.52
N ILE A 300 -0.90 15.64 -24.78
CA ILE A 300 -1.12 16.08 -23.40
C ILE A 300 -0.17 15.27 -22.52
N ILE A 301 0.68 15.95 -21.75
CA ILE A 301 1.65 15.28 -20.89
C ILE A 301 1.14 15.24 -19.45
N VAL A 302 1.07 14.03 -18.89
CA VAL A 302 0.77 13.82 -17.48
C VAL A 302 1.88 13.00 -16.84
N THR A 303 2.55 13.58 -15.84
CA THR A 303 3.60 12.89 -15.08
C THR A 303 3.07 12.43 -13.73
N ARG A 304 3.42 11.20 -13.34
CA ARG A 304 3.10 10.63 -12.03
C ARG A 304 4.32 9.97 -11.42
N VAL A 305 4.67 10.42 -10.21
CA VAL A 305 5.80 9.90 -9.45
C VAL A 305 5.30 8.81 -8.52
N LEU A 306 5.86 7.61 -8.68
CA LEU A 306 5.69 6.47 -7.78
C LEU A 306 6.94 6.29 -6.92
N THR A 307 6.92 5.34 -6.00
CA THR A 307 8.07 5.10 -5.09
C THR A 307 9.37 4.83 -5.84
N HIS A 308 9.33 4.00 -6.90
CA HIS A 308 10.52 3.56 -7.65
C HIS A 308 10.49 3.94 -9.13
N ARG A 309 9.41 4.58 -9.60
CA ARG A 309 9.18 4.88 -11.01
C ARG A 309 8.61 6.28 -11.18
N GLU A 310 8.88 6.87 -12.30
CA GLU A 310 8.22 8.08 -12.79
C GLU A 310 7.53 7.73 -14.10
N LEU A 311 6.21 7.87 -14.13
CA LEU A 311 5.38 7.56 -15.30
C LEU A 311 5.09 8.85 -16.05
N ARG A 312 5.49 8.91 -17.31
CA ARG A 312 5.18 10.00 -18.22
C ARG A 312 4.17 9.50 -19.26
N PHE A 313 2.93 9.91 -19.11
CA PHE A 313 1.87 9.64 -20.08
C PHE A 313 1.91 10.71 -21.16
N GLU A 314 2.00 10.27 -22.41
CA GLU A 314 1.88 11.08 -23.62
C GLU A 314 0.53 10.72 -24.25
N ILE A 315 -0.44 11.64 -24.14
CA ILE A 315 -1.85 11.33 -24.30
C ILE A 315 -2.42 11.99 -25.54
N VAL A 316 -3.19 11.25 -26.32
CA VAL A 316 -4.09 11.77 -27.33
C VAL A 316 -5.53 11.40 -27.01
N THR A 317 -6.46 12.28 -27.30
CA THR A 317 -7.92 12.03 -27.19
C THR A 317 -8.50 11.87 -28.59
N VAL A 318 -9.27 10.81 -28.78
CA VAL A 318 -9.95 10.52 -30.06
C VAL A 318 -11.46 10.47 -29.81
N GLN A 319 -12.20 11.29 -30.54
CA GLN A 319 -13.66 11.27 -30.53
C GLN A 319 -14.16 10.20 -31.51
N MET A 320 -15.04 9.34 -31.02
CA MET A 320 -15.65 8.28 -31.80
C MET A 320 -16.98 8.75 -32.39
N SER A 321 -17.29 8.39 -33.63
CA SER A 321 -18.64 8.57 -34.18
C SER A 321 -19.63 7.58 -33.52
N SER A 322 -20.91 7.89 -33.51
CA SER A 322 -21.95 7.00 -32.98
C SER A 322 -21.95 5.61 -33.64
N ALA A 323 -21.68 5.55 -34.94
CA ALA A 323 -21.60 4.31 -35.71
C ALA A 323 -20.33 3.48 -35.35
N ALA A 324 -19.22 4.14 -35.02
CA ALA A 324 -17.98 3.49 -34.63
C ALA A 324 -18.04 3.01 -33.16
N ALA A 325 -18.69 3.75 -32.28
CA ALA A 325 -18.88 3.37 -30.88
C ALA A 325 -19.73 2.09 -30.72
N THR A 326 -20.68 1.83 -31.63
CA THR A 326 -21.50 0.61 -31.65
C THR A 326 -20.79 -0.58 -32.31
N LYS A 327 -19.77 -0.33 -33.13
CA LYS A 327 -19.00 -1.37 -33.85
C LYS A 327 -17.71 -1.78 -33.18
N THR A 328 -17.39 -1.21 -32.00
CA THR A 328 -16.19 -1.65 -31.25
C THR A 328 -16.35 -3.11 -30.91
N PRO A 329 -15.53 -4.03 -31.47
CA PRO A 329 -15.82 -5.45 -31.42
C PRO A 329 -15.75 -5.97 -29.99
N ALA A 330 -16.80 -6.61 -29.55
CA ALA A 330 -16.67 -7.76 -28.67
C ALA A 330 -15.83 -8.79 -29.44
N THR A 331 -14.52 -8.82 -29.23
CA THR A 331 -13.65 -9.82 -29.86
C THR A 331 -14.10 -11.20 -29.35
N PRO A 332 -14.47 -12.15 -30.21
CA PRO A 332 -14.93 -13.49 -29.81
C PRO A 332 -13.73 -14.38 -29.53
N THR A 333 -12.96 -14.07 -28.50
CA THR A 333 -11.94 -14.95 -27.92
C THR A 333 -11.92 -14.77 -26.43
N ALA A 334 -12.46 -15.72 -25.72
CA ALA A 334 -12.25 -16.19 -24.34
C ALA A 334 -11.98 -15.22 -23.16
N THR A 335 -12.15 -13.87 -23.31
CA THR A 335 -11.99 -12.89 -22.22
C THR A 335 -12.97 -11.73 -22.40
N ALA A 336 -14.27 -12.03 -22.46
CA ALA A 336 -15.35 -11.13 -22.90
C ALA A 336 -15.60 -9.88 -22.00
N ASP A 337 -14.86 -9.69 -20.90
CA ASP A 337 -15.14 -8.63 -19.93
C ASP A 337 -13.96 -7.64 -19.71
N THR A 338 -13.01 -7.58 -20.62
CA THR A 338 -11.78 -6.79 -20.40
C THR A 338 -11.82 -5.36 -20.97
N ARG A 339 -12.85 -4.98 -21.72
CA ARG A 339 -12.99 -3.64 -22.34
C ARG A 339 -14.43 -3.15 -22.27
N HIS A 340 -14.65 -1.91 -21.81
CA HIS A 340 -15.99 -1.38 -21.63
C HIS A 340 -16.04 0.15 -21.73
N TRP A 341 -17.24 0.70 -22.11
CA TRP A 341 -17.54 2.13 -22.06
C TRP A 341 -18.03 2.52 -20.68
N PHE A 342 -17.41 3.52 -20.07
CA PHE A 342 -17.77 4.02 -18.74
C PHE A 342 -18.23 5.46 -18.80
N CYS A 343 -19.37 5.77 -18.20
CA CYS A 343 -19.73 7.13 -17.84
C CYS A 343 -19.06 7.53 -16.52
N ASP A 344 -19.03 8.83 -16.20
CA ASP A 344 -18.40 9.35 -14.98
C ASP A 344 -18.97 8.72 -13.70
N ARG A 345 -20.26 8.38 -13.69
CA ARG A 345 -20.92 7.71 -12.56
C ARG A 345 -20.39 6.29 -12.35
N ASP A 346 -20.16 5.55 -13.41
CA ASP A 346 -19.69 4.16 -13.33
C ASP A 346 -18.20 4.07 -13.08
N LEU A 347 -17.41 5.06 -13.51
CA LEU A 347 -16.00 5.20 -13.16
C LEU A 347 -15.75 5.25 -11.65
N LYS A 348 -16.70 5.76 -10.88
CA LYS A 348 -16.61 5.80 -9.41
C LYS A 348 -16.77 4.42 -8.76
N LYS A 349 -17.38 3.47 -9.48
CA LYS A 349 -17.66 2.11 -8.98
C LYS A 349 -16.57 1.09 -9.33
N VAL A 350 -15.63 1.45 -10.21
CA VAL A 350 -14.57 0.55 -10.67
C VAL A 350 -13.20 0.99 -10.19
N GLY A 351 -12.30 0.03 -10.02
CA GLY A 351 -10.93 0.31 -9.59
C GLY A 351 -10.12 1.00 -10.71
N THR A 352 -9.74 2.26 -10.48
CA THR A 352 -8.81 3.01 -11.34
C THR A 352 -7.62 3.52 -10.52
N SER A 353 -6.43 3.55 -11.12
CA SER A 353 -5.25 4.13 -10.43
C SER A 353 -5.35 5.66 -10.34
N SER A 354 -4.62 6.25 -9.39
CA SER A 354 -4.49 7.71 -9.31
C SER A 354 -3.86 8.31 -10.58
N ALA A 355 -3.02 7.53 -11.27
CA ALA A 355 -2.43 7.92 -12.55
C ALA A 355 -3.50 8.01 -13.64
N VAL A 356 -4.35 7.00 -13.76
CA VAL A 356 -5.46 6.98 -14.71
C VAL A 356 -6.45 8.13 -14.44
N ARG A 357 -6.81 8.35 -13.18
CA ARG A 357 -7.68 9.49 -12.82
C ARG A 357 -7.11 10.83 -13.27
N ALA A 358 -5.80 11.01 -13.16
CA ALA A 358 -5.16 12.22 -13.64
C ALA A 358 -5.14 12.33 -15.17
N VAL A 359 -4.93 11.22 -15.88
CA VAL A 359 -5.03 11.17 -17.35
C VAL A 359 -6.45 11.56 -17.79
N LEU A 360 -7.47 10.96 -17.19
CA LEU A 360 -8.87 11.27 -17.53
C LEU A 360 -9.24 12.71 -17.22
N ALA A 361 -8.81 13.25 -16.08
CA ALA A 361 -9.05 14.65 -15.71
C ALA A 361 -8.37 15.62 -16.69
N ALA A 362 -7.14 15.37 -17.11
CA ALA A 362 -6.41 16.20 -18.07
C ALA A 362 -7.06 16.22 -19.45
N THR A 363 -7.85 15.20 -19.79
CA THR A 363 -8.56 15.08 -21.07
C THR A 363 -10.02 15.58 -21.04
N GLN A 364 -10.55 16.00 -19.88
CA GLN A 364 -11.91 16.55 -19.76
C GLN A 364 -11.99 18.05 -20.09
N THR A 365 -10.89 18.80 -20.01
CA THR A 365 -10.86 20.27 -20.07
C THR A 365 -10.58 20.85 -21.46
N LEU A 366 -10.50 20.04 -22.50
CA LEU A 366 -10.35 20.57 -23.86
C LEU A 366 -11.69 21.03 -24.40
N PRO A 367 -11.81 22.31 -24.87
CA PRO A 367 -13.01 22.72 -25.59
C PRO A 367 -13.16 21.84 -26.82
N LEU A 368 -14.37 21.39 -27.06
CA LEU A 368 -14.76 20.66 -28.27
C LEU A 368 -14.42 21.54 -29.49
N PHE A 369 -13.36 21.24 -30.19
CA PHE A 369 -13.27 21.69 -31.57
C PHE A 369 -14.32 20.88 -32.34
N GLN A 370 -15.45 21.50 -32.58
CA GLN A 370 -16.38 21.04 -33.63
C GLN A 370 -15.72 21.35 -34.97
N PRO A 371 -15.80 20.42 -35.97
CA PRO A 371 -15.36 20.64 -37.33
C PRO A 371 -16.10 21.74 -38.03
#